data_0d5e328c5137a0f69265d3ed57edd069
#
_entry.id   0d5e328c5137a0f69265d3ed57edd069
#
_cell.length_a   1.000
_cell.length_b   1.000
_cell.length_c   1.000
_cell.angle_alpha   90.00
_cell.angle_beta   90.00
_cell.angle_gamma   90.00
#
_symmetry.space_group_name_H-M   'P 1'
#
loop_
_entity.id
_entity.type
_entity.pdbx_description
1 polymer ?
#
loop_
_entity_poly.entity_id
_entity_poly.type
_entity_poly.pdbx_seq_one_letter_code
_entity_poly.pdbx_strand_id
1 'polypeptide(L)'
;MHKPLKLQNGDRIRIVIPASPVKPDLFEKGLSTVRSLGLEPVCGRIDRKWRYLAGTDEERFSELQAALNEPDTKAIFFARGGYGSLRLISYFPATNYQPKILLGCSDITTLHQYFSKLYDWVLFHGPMPSGDFARGQLHVESLQKAMMQTSPYELAPAGVETLQSGEAEGKLMGGCLTLLEASIGTRWEPDWRDSLLFFEDVSTKPYQIDRMLTHLKLLGKFHGVRAFIFGEMKDCIQVENQGYTLQEVILDILGNFHKPIYFGFPSGHVNGLNWTLPMGVRARVSARPSFSLEILESAVQ
;
A
#
# COMPACT_ATOMS: atom_id res chain seq x y z
N MET A 1 2.39 4.22 -16.59
CA MET A 1 2.98 4.84 -15.40
C MET A 1 4.50 4.75 -15.47
N HIS A 2 5.20 5.70 -14.86
CA HIS A 2 6.66 5.72 -14.81
C HIS A 2 7.16 4.69 -13.80
N LYS A 3 8.05 3.82 -14.25
CA LYS A 3 8.61 2.72 -13.44
C LYS A 3 9.95 3.15 -12.86
N PRO A 4 10.21 2.88 -11.57
CA PRO A 4 11.54 3.09 -11.00
C PRO A 4 12.53 2.02 -11.47
N LEU A 5 13.83 2.29 -11.27
CA LEU A 5 14.88 1.30 -11.50
C LEU A 5 14.74 0.13 -10.51
N LYS A 6 14.98 -1.10 -10.98
CA LYS A 6 14.97 -2.29 -10.11
C LYS A 6 16.09 -2.24 -9.07
N LEU A 7 15.85 -2.87 -7.93
CA LEU A 7 16.86 -3.08 -6.90
C LEU A 7 17.78 -4.26 -7.25
N GLN A 8 19.03 -4.13 -6.81
CA GLN A 8 20.08 -5.15 -6.88
C GLN A 8 20.78 -5.24 -5.53
N ASN A 9 21.48 -6.35 -5.30
CA ASN A 9 22.32 -6.49 -4.10
C ASN A 9 23.36 -5.36 -4.05
N GLY A 10 23.54 -4.78 -2.86
CA GLY A 10 24.42 -3.64 -2.61
C GLY A 10 23.77 -2.27 -2.85
N ASP A 11 22.52 -2.20 -3.37
CA ASP A 11 21.87 -0.91 -3.56
C ASP A 11 21.57 -0.22 -2.22
N ARG A 12 21.87 1.07 -2.19
CA ARG A 12 21.52 1.95 -1.07
C ARG A 12 20.04 2.32 -1.14
N ILE A 13 19.37 2.20 -0.02
CA ILE A 13 17.98 2.63 0.14
C ILE A 13 17.84 3.59 1.30
N ARG A 14 16.95 4.56 1.18
CA ARG A 14 16.63 5.47 2.30
C ARG A 14 15.51 4.90 3.14
N ILE A 15 15.68 4.93 4.46
CA ILE A 15 14.61 4.65 5.42
C ILE A 15 14.12 5.99 5.94
N VAL A 16 12.86 6.34 5.64
CA VAL A 16 12.26 7.64 5.96
C VAL A 16 11.11 7.47 6.94
N ILE A 17 10.96 8.41 7.88
CA ILE A 17 9.92 8.38 8.92
C ILE A 17 8.96 9.57 8.71
N PRO A 18 7.99 9.50 7.77
CA PRO A 18 7.15 10.64 7.42
C PRO A 18 5.95 10.85 8.35
N ALA A 19 5.65 9.89 9.22
CA ALA A 19 4.43 9.82 10.01
C ALA A 19 4.72 9.74 11.52
N SER A 20 4.32 8.66 12.19
CA SER A 20 4.53 8.48 13.62
C SER A 20 5.96 8.02 13.98
N PRO A 21 6.45 8.32 15.21
CA PRO A 21 7.78 7.92 15.67
C PRO A 21 7.94 6.40 15.69
N VAL A 22 9.15 5.92 15.44
CA VAL A 22 9.52 4.51 15.53
C VAL A 22 9.95 4.14 16.96
N LYS A 23 9.86 2.84 17.29
CA LYS A 23 10.50 2.28 18.48
C LYS A 23 11.93 1.87 18.10
N PRO A 24 12.98 2.32 18.80
CA PRO A 24 14.37 2.08 18.39
C PRO A 24 14.71 0.61 18.18
N ASP A 25 14.26 -0.27 19.09
CA ASP A 25 14.49 -1.72 19.01
C ASP A 25 13.86 -2.37 17.77
N LEU A 26 12.64 -1.97 17.42
CA LEU A 26 11.98 -2.46 16.20
C LEU A 26 12.61 -1.85 14.94
N PHE A 27 13.06 -0.60 15.02
CA PHE A 27 13.74 0.03 13.92
C PHE A 27 15.04 -0.71 13.57
N GLU A 28 15.90 -0.99 14.56
CA GLU A 28 17.15 -1.72 14.34
C GLU A 28 16.93 -3.16 13.82
N LYS A 29 15.92 -3.87 14.35
CA LYS A 29 15.54 -5.19 13.81
C LYS A 29 15.11 -5.07 12.34
N GLY A 30 14.33 -4.06 11.99
CA GLY A 30 13.93 -3.79 10.61
C GLY A 30 15.11 -3.51 9.70
N LEU A 31 16.08 -2.69 10.15
CA LEU A 31 17.31 -2.44 9.39
C LEU A 31 18.13 -3.71 9.18
N SER A 32 18.19 -4.57 10.20
CA SER A 32 18.85 -5.89 10.09
C SER A 32 18.20 -6.75 9.00
N THR A 33 16.87 -6.77 8.95
CA THR A 33 16.13 -7.47 7.88
C THR A 33 16.42 -6.87 6.50
N VAL A 34 16.48 -5.53 6.37
CA VAL A 34 16.85 -4.87 5.11
C VAL A 34 18.24 -5.31 4.66
N ARG A 35 19.23 -5.37 5.58
CA ARG A 35 20.60 -5.85 5.26
C ARG A 35 20.60 -7.30 4.83
N SER A 36 19.78 -8.15 5.43
CA SER A 36 19.66 -9.57 5.04
C SER A 36 19.07 -9.78 3.64
N LEU A 37 18.36 -8.77 3.10
CA LEU A 37 17.92 -8.74 1.70
C LEU A 37 19.02 -8.32 0.72
N GLY A 38 20.25 -8.08 1.20
CA GLY A 38 21.37 -7.60 0.41
C GLY A 38 21.34 -6.10 0.09
N LEU A 39 20.54 -5.31 0.82
CA LEU A 39 20.41 -3.86 0.62
C LEU A 39 21.13 -3.08 1.72
N GLU A 40 21.55 -1.86 1.41
CA GLU A 40 22.25 -0.96 2.35
C GLU A 40 21.30 0.13 2.85
N PRO A 41 20.72 0.00 4.05
CA PRO A 41 19.81 1.01 4.58
C PRO A 41 20.57 2.24 5.07
N VAL A 42 20.15 3.41 4.63
CA VAL A 42 20.61 4.72 5.08
C VAL A 42 19.43 5.43 5.73
N CYS A 43 19.58 5.83 6.98
CA CYS A 43 18.53 6.49 7.75
C CYS A 43 19.00 7.83 8.30
N GLY A 44 18.04 8.73 8.53
CA GLY A 44 18.23 9.97 9.28
C GLY A 44 18.09 9.76 10.78
N ARG A 45 17.75 10.82 11.49
CA ARG A 45 17.52 10.81 12.95
C ARG A 45 16.20 10.12 13.27
N ILE A 46 16.23 9.20 14.21
CA ILE A 46 15.06 8.44 14.69
C ILE A 46 14.49 8.94 16.03
N ASP A 47 15.22 9.79 16.72
CA ASP A 47 14.91 10.32 18.06
C ASP A 47 14.01 11.56 18.04
N ARG A 48 13.65 12.06 16.84
CA ARG A 48 12.75 13.21 16.68
C ARG A 48 11.34 12.85 17.11
N LYS A 49 10.72 13.72 17.87
CA LYS A 49 9.33 13.59 18.29
C LYS A 49 8.69 14.96 18.46
N TRP A 50 7.51 15.11 17.89
CA TRP A 50 6.64 16.24 18.11
C TRP A 50 5.20 15.76 18.26
N ARG A 51 4.66 15.79 19.48
CA ARG A 51 3.36 15.18 19.82
C ARG A 51 3.36 13.68 19.43
N TYR A 52 2.48 13.29 18.51
CA TYR A 52 2.34 11.93 17.96
C TYR A 52 3.11 11.71 16.65
N LEU A 53 3.87 12.72 16.18
CA LEU A 53 4.62 12.74 14.92
C LEU A 53 6.13 12.51 15.16
N ALA A 54 6.81 12.03 14.15
CA ALA A 54 8.27 11.80 14.15
C ALA A 54 9.08 13.09 13.87
N GLY A 55 8.74 14.18 14.56
CA GLY A 55 9.28 15.52 14.37
C GLY A 55 8.26 16.49 13.79
N THR A 56 8.66 17.75 13.58
CA THR A 56 7.81 18.77 12.96
C THR A 56 7.51 18.40 11.49
N ASP A 57 6.56 19.08 10.87
CA ASP A 57 6.23 18.84 9.46
C ASP A 57 7.43 19.18 8.56
N GLU A 58 8.16 20.25 8.86
CA GLU A 58 9.36 20.68 8.16
C GLU A 58 10.50 19.65 8.25
N GLU A 59 10.75 19.10 9.44
CA GLU A 59 11.79 18.08 9.64
C GLU A 59 11.48 16.80 8.84
N ARG A 60 10.23 16.32 8.91
CA ARG A 60 9.78 15.12 8.21
C ARG A 60 9.79 15.30 6.69
N PHE A 61 9.32 16.47 6.24
CA PHE A 61 9.34 16.81 4.82
C PHE A 61 10.75 16.96 4.28
N SER A 62 11.66 17.66 5.00
CA SER A 62 13.07 17.82 4.59
C SER A 62 13.76 16.48 4.42
N GLU A 63 13.52 15.52 5.32
CA GLU A 63 14.07 14.17 5.19
C GLU A 63 13.54 13.44 3.95
N LEU A 64 12.22 13.49 3.73
CA LEU A 64 11.61 12.88 2.54
C LEU A 64 12.09 13.54 1.26
N GLN A 65 12.15 14.87 1.21
CA GLN A 65 12.63 15.62 0.05
C GLN A 65 14.09 15.33 -0.26
N ALA A 66 14.95 15.24 0.75
CA ALA A 66 16.34 14.86 0.58
C ALA A 66 16.47 13.47 -0.06
N ALA A 67 15.69 12.49 0.44
CA ALA A 67 15.68 11.14 -0.12
C ALA A 67 15.15 11.09 -1.58
N LEU A 68 14.14 11.90 -1.90
CA LEU A 68 13.60 12.00 -3.27
C LEU A 68 14.62 12.63 -4.25
N ASN A 69 15.41 13.60 -3.78
CA ASN A 69 16.40 14.32 -4.60
C ASN A 69 17.76 13.61 -4.70
N GLU A 70 18.04 12.61 -3.85
CA GLU A 70 19.32 11.90 -3.85
C GLU A 70 19.46 11.00 -5.08
N PRO A 71 20.41 11.27 -6.02
CA PRO A 71 20.48 10.57 -7.31
C PRO A 71 20.73 9.06 -7.16
N ASP A 72 21.59 8.69 -6.20
CA ASP A 72 22.04 7.30 -6.00
C ASP A 72 21.04 6.45 -5.22
N THR A 73 19.97 7.03 -4.68
CA THR A 73 18.91 6.33 -3.98
C THR A 73 17.87 5.81 -4.96
N LYS A 74 17.75 4.50 -5.12
CA LYS A 74 16.72 3.85 -5.94
C LYS A 74 15.41 3.65 -5.22
N ALA A 75 15.43 3.52 -3.89
CA ALA A 75 14.26 3.23 -3.08
C ALA A 75 14.19 4.04 -1.79
N ILE A 76 12.96 4.35 -1.40
CA ILE A 76 12.59 4.89 -0.09
C ILE A 76 11.65 3.87 0.55
N PHE A 77 12.08 3.25 1.64
CA PHE A 77 11.23 2.42 2.47
C PHE A 77 10.75 3.25 3.65
N PHE A 78 9.46 3.40 3.77
CA PHE A 78 8.89 4.12 4.89
C PHE A 78 8.91 3.26 6.14
N ALA A 79 9.57 3.76 7.21
CA ALA A 79 9.84 2.97 8.41
C ALA A 79 8.57 2.45 9.09
N ARG A 80 7.52 3.27 9.10
CA ARG A 80 6.17 2.93 9.59
C ARG A 80 5.14 3.96 9.12
N GLY A 81 3.85 3.57 9.23
CA GLY A 81 2.72 4.47 9.09
C GLY A 81 2.33 5.16 10.40
N GLY A 82 1.05 5.18 10.68
CA GLY A 82 0.42 5.89 11.80
C GLY A 82 -0.37 7.08 11.31
N TYR A 83 0.10 8.31 11.55
CA TYR A 83 -0.47 9.53 11.01
C TYR A 83 0.62 10.57 10.74
N GLY A 84 0.46 11.34 9.65
CA GLY A 84 1.33 12.49 9.38
C GLY A 84 1.64 12.75 7.92
N SER A 85 1.51 11.75 7.03
CA SER A 85 1.82 11.89 5.60
C SER A 85 0.94 12.95 4.92
N LEU A 86 -0.34 13.03 5.28
CA LEU A 86 -1.26 14.03 4.73
C LEU A 86 -0.79 15.46 4.97
N ARG A 87 -0.16 15.73 6.12
CA ARG A 87 0.36 17.06 6.46
C ARG A 87 1.54 17.49 5.58
N LEU A 88 2.25 16.52 4.99
CA LEU A 88 3.42 16.79 4.13
C LEU A 88 3.03 17.22 2.72
N ILE A 89 1.81 16.92 2.28
CA ILE A 89 1.39 17.16 0.89
C ILE A 89 1.49 18.63 0.48
N SER A 90 1.20 19.55 1.38
CA SER A 90 1.28 20.99 1.10
C SER A 90 2.71 21.55 0.96
N TYR A 91 3.72 20.78 1.39
CA TYR A 91 5.12 21.19 1.30
C TYR A 91 5.78 20.81 -0.03
N PHE A 92 5.17 19.91 -0.82
CA PHE A 92 5.74 19.48 -2.09
C PHE A 92 5.76 20.63 -3.10
N PRO A 93 6.95 21.03 -3.60
CA PRO A 93 7.07 22.03 -4.66
C PRO A 93 6.58 21.45 -5.99
N ALA A 94 6.26 22.34 -6.92
CA ALA A 94 6.04 21.98 -8.32
C ALA A 94 7.39 21.66 -8.99
N THR A 95 7.88 20.44 -8.81
CA THR A 95 9.15 19.96 -9.40
C THR A 95 8.97 18.54 -9.92
N ASN A 96 9.85 18.14 -10.83
CA ASN A 96 9.86 16.77 -11.35
C ASN A 96 10.88 15.95 -10.57
N TYR A 97 10.39 14.94 -9.85
CA TYR A 97 11.24 13.91 -9.24
C TYR A 97 11.45 12.75 -10.22
N GLN A 98 12.60 12.09 -10.13
CA GLN A 98 12.82 10.82 -10.83
C GLN A 98 12.09 9.69 -10.09
N PRO A 99 11.45 8.75 -10.80
CA PRO A 99 10.75 7.64 -10.19
C PRO A 99 11.66 6.84 -9.26
N LYS A 100 11.19 6.61 -8.03
CA LYS A 100 11.85 5.76 -7.04
C LYS A 100 10.86 4.72 -6.52
N ILE A 101 11.37 3.60 -6.05
CA ILE A 101 10.56 2.65 -5.30
C ILE A 101 10.13 3.33 -3.99
N LEU A 102 8.83 3.51 -3.80
CA LEU A 102 8.25 4.00 -2.54
C LEU A 102 7.48 2.84 -1.89
N LEU A 103 8.07 2.23 -0.86
CA LEU A 103 7.48 1.08 -0.16
C LEU A 103 6.83 1.47 1.16
N GLY A 104 5.57 1.09 1.36
CA GLY A 104 4.85 1.23 2.61
C GLY A 104 3.35 0.97 2.47
N CYS A 105 2.62 1.04 3.59
CA CYS A 105 1.17 0.89 3.66
C CYS A 105 0.57 1.83 4.72
N SER A 106 -0.71 1.68 5.04
CA SER A 106 -1.36 2.50 6.06
C SER A 106 -1.35 3.99 5.68
N ASP A 107 -0.91 4.89 6.56
CA ASP A 107 -0.78 6.34 6.34
C ASP A 107 0.02 6.70 5.06
N ILE A 108 0.93 5.81 4.61
CA ILE A 108 1.72 5.97 3.39
C ILE A 108 0.84 5.92 2.12
N THR A 109 -0.34 5.34 2.19
CA THR A 109 -1.34 5.38 1.10
C THR A 109 -1.56 6.81 0.60
N THR A 110 -1.54 7.80 1.47
CA THR A 110 -1.65 9.23 1.08
C THR A 110 -0.53 9.67 0.13
N LEU A 111 0.73 9.32 0.45
CA LEU A 111 1.86 9.60 -0.43
C LEU A 111 1.78 8.79 -1.74
N HIS A 112 1.34 7.53 -1.65
CA HIS A 112 1.12 6.71 -2.85
C HIS A 112 0.09 7.35 -3.78
N GLN A 113 -1.06 7.80 -3.28
CA GLN A 113 -2.05 8.49 -4.11
C GLN A 113 -1.49 9.78 -4.71
N TYR A 114 -0.75 10.57 -3.92
CA TYR A 114 -0.13 11.80 -4.39
C TYR A 114 0.85 11.55 -5.55
N PHE A 115 1.80 10.62 -5.39
CA PHE A 115 2.78 10.32 -6.44
C PHE A 115 2.18 9.58 -7.63
N SER A 116 1.21 8.71 -7.41
CA SER A 116 0.45 8.05 -8.48
C SER A 116 -0.27 9.07 -9.36
N LYS A 117 -1.02 10.00 -8.75
CA LYS A 117 -1.86 10.96 -9.48
C LYS A 117 -1.09 12.08 -10.16
N LEU A 118 -0.09 12.65 -9.48
CA LEU A 118 0.60 13.85 -9.97
C LEU A 118 1.87 13.57 -10.74
N TYR A 119 2.47 12.40 -10.53
CA TYR A 119 3.73 12.02 -11.17
C TYR A 119 3.61 10.76 -12.04
N ASP A 120 2.44 10.12 -12.03
CA ASP A 120 2.17 8.86 -12.77
C ASP A 120 3.19 7.74 -12.45
N TRP A 121 3.54 7.58 -11.16
CA TRP A 121 4.50 6.58 -10.71
C TRP A 121 3.85 5.25 -10.34
N VAL A 122 4.58 4.16 -10.59
CA VAL A 122 4.34 2.86 -9.97
C VAL A 122 4.81 2.91 -8.52
N LEU A 123 3.95 2.45 -7.58
CA LEU A 123 4.16 2.49 -6.14
C LEU A 123 4.10 1.08 -5.55
N PHE A 124 4.59 0.90 -4.32
CA PHE A 124 4.70 -0.43 -3.71
C PHE A 124 4.00 -0.46 -2.35
N HIS A 125 2.80 -1.04 -2.35
CA HIS A 125 2.03 -1.23 -1.13
C HIS A 125 2.50 -2.51 -0.44
N GLY A 126 2.87 -2.43 0.85
CA GLY A 126 3.35 -3.62 1.53
C GLY A 126 4.08 -3.34 2.84
N PRO A 127 4.87 -4.34 3.30
CA PRO A 127 5.49 -4.36 4.61
C PRO A 127 6.47 -3.21 4.85
N MET A 128 6.57 -2.79 6.11
CA MET A 128 7.40 -1.68 6.54
C MET A 128 8.48 -2.10 7.54
N PRO A 129 9.69 -1.46 7.50
CA PRO A 129 10.83 -1.84 8.34
C PRO A 129 10.55 -1.96 9.83
N SER A 130 10.02 -0.92 10.50
CA SER A 130 9.73 -0.95 11.94
C SER A 130 8.43 -1.68 12.31
N GLY A 131 7.77 -2.29 11.34
CA GLY A 131 6.57 -3.09 11.48
C GLY A 131 6.86 -4.55 11.17
N ASP A 132 6.48 -4.95 9.97
CA ASP A 132 6.47 -6.33 9.50
C ASP A 132 7.89 -6.92 9.37
N PHE A 133 8.87 -6.14 8.87
CA PHE A 133 10.26 -6.60 8.78
C PHE A 133 10.81 -6.95 10.17
N ALA A 134 10.62 -6.06 11.15
CA ALA A 134 11.09 -6.25 12.52
C ALA A 134 10.43 -7.43 13.25
N ARG A 135 9.23 -7.84 12.80
CA ARG A 135 8.45 -8.95 13.38
C ARG A 135 8.60 -10.26 12.63
N GLY A 136 9.38 -10.30 11.54
CA GLY A 136 9.50 -11.49 10.68
C GLY A 136 8.25 -11.78 9.85
N GLN A 137 7.44 -10.77 9.59
CA GLN A 137 6.20 -10.87 8.82
C GLN A 137 6.36 -10.44 7.35
N LEU A 138 7.58 -10.33 6.86
CA LEU A 138 7.88 -10.01 5.46
C LEU A 138 7.72 -11.25 4.58
N HIS A 139 6.87 -11.19 3.55
CA HIS A 139 6.88 -12.18 2.46
C HIS A 139 7.97 -11.81 1.45
N VAL A 140 9.16 -12.36 1.63
CA VAL A 140 10.38 -12.00 0.87
C VAL A 140 10.20 -12.16 -0.63
N GLU A 141 9.63 -13.27 -1.08
CA GLU A 141 9.45 -13.57 -2.50
C GLU A 141 8.61 -12.52 -3.23
N SER A 142 7.49 -12.07 -2.64
CA SER A 142 6.65 -11.04 -3.26
C SER A 142 7.37 -9.69 -3.35
N LEU A 143 8.19 -9.34 -2.36
CA LEU A 143 9.00 -8.12 -2.39
C LEU A 143 10.05 -8.21 -3.50
N GLN A 144 10.77 -9.33 -3.60
CA GLN A 144 11.78 -9.53 -4.63
C GLN A 144 11.18 -9.52 -6.03
N LYS A 145 10.06 -10.22 -6.24
CA LYS A 145 9.31 -10.20 -7.51
C LYS A 145 8.90 -8.79 -7.90
N ALA A 146 8.40 -8.00 -6.96
CA ALA A 146 7.91 -6.64 -7.22
C ALA A 146 9.03 -5.64 -7.52
N MET A 147 10.20 -5.74 -6.85
CA MET A 147 11.22 -4.68 -6.87
C MET A 147 12.53 -5.08 -7.54
N MET A 148 12.79 -6.38 -7.78
CA MET A 148 14.06 -6.87 -8.31
C MET A 148 13.91 -7.61 -9.65
N GLN A 149 12.67 -7.96 -10.06
CA GLN A 149 12.37 -8.64 -11.32
C GLN A 149 11.80 -7.70 -12.37
N THR A 150 12.15 -7.96 -13.64
CA THR A 150 11.63 -7.22 -14.80
C THR A 150 10.72 -8.07 -15.69
N SER A 151 10.19 -9.18 -15.18
CA SER A 151 9.27 -10.08 -15.86
C SER A 151 7.89 -10.11 -15.16
N PRO A 152 6.82 -10.48 -15.87
CA PRO A 152 5.54 -10.82 -15.27
C PRO A 152 5.67 -11.91 -14.21
N TYR A 153 4.77 -11.94 -13.24
CA TYR A 153 4.75 -12.92 -12.16
C TYR A 153 3.38 -13.09 -11.55
N GLU A 154 3.19 -14.16 -10.80
CA GLU A 154 1.96 -14.49 -10.12
C GLU A 154 2.11 -14.35 -8.60
N LEU A 155 1.04 -13.90 -7.96
CA LEU A 155 0.82 -13.87 -6.53
C LEU A 155 -0.43 -14.72 -6.21
N ALA A 156 -0.22 -15.86 -5.57
CA ALA A 156 -1.28 -16.82 -5.27
C ALA A 156 -1.29 -17.19 -3.77
N PRO A 157 -1.58 -16.25 -2.86
CA PRO A 157 -1.66 -16.58 -1.45
C PRO A 157 -2.82 -17.52 -1.16
N ALA A 158 -2.60 -18.49 -0.26
CA ALA A 158 -3.66 -19.33 0.24
C ALA A 158 -4.63 -18.53 1.14
N GLY A 159 -5.88 -19.00 1.25
CA GLY A 159 -6.87 -18.46 2.18
C GLY A 159 -7.63 -17.24 1.69
N VAL A 160 -7.42 -16.79 0.45
CA VAL A 160 -8.25 -15.74 -0.13
C VAL A 160 -9.62 -16.29 -0.48
N GLU A 161 -10.65 -15.70 0.10
CA GLU A 161 -12.05 -16.06 -0.09
C GLU A 161 -12.61 -15.38 -1.33
N THR A 162 -13.45 -16.12 -2.09
CA THR A 162 -14.19 -15.58 -3.24
C THR A 162 -15.60 -15.21 -2.79
N LEU A 163 -15.88 -13.93 -2.63
CA LEU A 163 -17.23 -13.44 -2.26
C LEU A 163 -18.14 -13.38 -3.48
N GLN A 164 -17.62 -12.94 -4.62
CA GLN A 164 -18.31 -12.93 -5.90
C GLN A 164 -17.34 -13.39 -6.99
N SER A 165 -17.69 -14.47 -7.68
CA SER A 165 -16.82 -15.11 -8.66
C SER A 165 -16.68 -14.29 -9.95
N GLY A 166 -15.57 -14.51 -10.66
CA GLY A 166 -15.31 -13.91 -11.97
C GLY A 166 -13.81 -13.82 -12.23
N GLU A 167 -13.49 -13.26 -13.38
CA GLU A 167 -12.14 -12.92 -13.80
C GLU A 167 -12.14 -11.49 -14.31
N ALA A 168 -11.10 -10.74 -14.03
CA ALA A 168 -10.97 -9.36 -14.51
C ALA A 168 -9.51 -8.98 -14.74
N GLU A 169 -9.31 -8.06 -15.67
CA GLU A 169 -8.03 -7.42 -15.94
C GLU A 169 -8.15 -5.91 -15.82
N GLY A 170 -7.14 -5.26 -15.23
CA GLY A 170 -7.11 -3.83 -15.02
C GLY A 170 -5.81 -3.39 -14.39
N LYS A 171 -5.67 -2.10 -14.11
CA LYS A 171 -4.56 -1.59 -13.28
C LYS A 171 -4.78 -1.97 -11.82
N LEU A 172 -3.79 -2.53 -11.16
CA LEU A 172 -3.84 -2.74 -9.72
C LEU A 172 -3.69 -1.39 -9.00
N MET A 173 -4.72 -0.98 -8.29
CA MET A 173 -4.77 0.30 -7.59
C MET A 173 -5.37 0.10 -6.19
N GLY A 174 -5.14 1.04 -5.28
CA GLY A 174 -5.78 0.96 -3.97
C GLY A 174 -4.83 1.26 -2.81
N GLY A 175 -5.12 0.67 -1.63
CA GLY A 175 -4.40 0.82 -0.38
C GLY A 175 -5.33 0.84 0.83
N CYS A 176 -4.97 1.57 1.89
CA CYS A 176 -5.79 1.72 3.10
C CYS A 176 -7.08 2.49 2.79
N LEU A 177 -8.24 1.85 3.02
CA LEU A 177 -9.56 2.39 2.66
C LEU A 177 -9.83 3.76 3.30
N THR A 178 -9.54 3.90 4.59
CA THR A 178 -9.66 5.19 5.31
C THR A 178 -8.88 6.31 4.61
N LEU A 179 -7.67 6.05 4.11
CA LEU A 179 -6.84 7.07 3.46
C LEU A 179 -7.26 7.32 2.01
N LEU A 180 -7.77 6.30 1.33
CA LEU A 180 -8.35 6.45 -0.01
C LEU A 180 -9.60 7.31 0.04
N GLU A 181 -10.49 7.08 1.01
CA GLU A 181 -11.69 7.88 1.23
C GLU A 181 -11.33 9.34 1.59
N ALA A 182 -10.35 9.55 2.48
CA ALA A 182 -9.87 10.88 2.85
C ALA A 182 -9.21 11.64 1.69
N SER A 183 -8.87 11.00 0.58
CA SER A 183 -8.31 11.65 -0.61
C SER A 183 -9.37 12.27 -1.54
N ILE A 184 -10.64 11.90 -1.36
CA ILE A 184 -11.73 12.36 -2.22
C ILE A 184 -11.91 13.89 -2.09
N GLY A 185 -12.09 14.55 -3.23
CA GLY A 185 -12.19 16.01 -3.32
C GLY A 185 -10.84 16.75 -3.32
N THR A 186 -9.72 16.03 -3.21
CA THR A 186 -8.38 16.61 -3.28
C THR A 186 -7.83 16.60 -4.72
N ARG A 187 -6.77 17.38 -4.97
CA ARG A 187 -6.09 17.37 -6.28
C ARG A 187 -5.38 16.05 -6.61
N TRP A 188 -5.16 15.18 -5.62
CA TRP A 188 -4.58 13.85 -5.77
C TRP A 188 -5.62 12.74 -5.64
N GLU A 189 -6.90 13.07 -5.76
CA GLU A 189 -7.97 12.09 -5.81
C GLU A 189 -7.73 11.08 -6.92
N PRO A 190 -7.75 9.76 -6.62
CA PRO A 190 -7.50 8.74 -7.61
C PRO A 190 -8.65 8.58 -8.61
N ASP A 191 -8.29 8.16 -9.81
CA ASP A 191 -9.24 7.68 -10.82
C ASP A 191 -9.15 6.15 -10.87
N TRP A 192 -10.20 5.47 -10.46
CA TRP A 192 -10.23 4.00 -10.38
C TRP A 192 -10.85 3.32 -11.60
N ARG A 193 -11.14 4.05 -12.66
CA ARG A 193 -11.61 3.44 -13.91
C ARG A 193 -10.56 2.47 -14.46
N ASP A 194 -11.04 1.33 -14.98
CA ASP A 194 -10.20 0.25 -15.50
C ASP A 194 -9.21 -0.35 -14.47
N SER A 195 -9.60 -0.42 -13.20
CA SER A 195 -8.75 -0.93 -12.13
C SER A 195 -9.24 -2.23 -11.51
N LEU A 196 -8.30 -3.02 -10.99
CA LEU A 196 -8.48 -3.98 -9.92
C LEU A 196 -8.25 -3.21 -8.63
N LEU A 197 -9.31 -2.96 -7.86
CA LEU A 197 -9.27 -2.05 -6.74
C LEU A 197 -9.03 -2.80 -5.43
N PHE A 198 -7.86 -2.60 -4.84
CA PHE A 198 -7.46 -3.19 -3.57
C PHE A 198 -7.80 -2.28 -2.40
N PHE A 199 -8.45 -2.83 -1.39
CA PHE A 199 -8.75 -2.18 -0.12
C PHE A 199 -8.22 -2.98 1.06
N GLU A 200 -7.55 -2.34 1.99
CA GLU A 200 -7.26 -2.89 3.31
C GLU A 200 -7.50 -1.84 4.39
N ASP A 201 -7.69 -2.26 5.62
CA ASP A 201 -7.82 -1.37 6.77
C ASP A 201 -7.51 -2.13 8.07
N VAL A 202 -7.44 -1.41 9.19
CA VAL A 202 -7.20 -2.00 10.51
C VAL A 202 -8.08 -1.38 11.59
N SER A 203 -8.65 -2.22 12.45
CA SER A 203 -9.43 -1.80 13.62
C SER A 203 -10.60 -0.87 13.30
N THR A 204 -11.03 -0.83 12.05
CA THR A 204 -12.18 -0.07 11.56
C THR A 204 -13.44 -0.93 11.66
N LYS A 205 -14.45 -0.46 12.36
CA LYS A 205 -15.68 -1.26 12.59
C LYS A 205 -16.46 -1.43 11.29
N PRO A 206 -17.21 -2.53 11.11
CA PRO A 206 -17.97 -2.80 9.89
C PRO A 206 -18.88 -1.66 9.45
N TYR A 207 -19.60 -0.97 10.37
CA TYR A 207 -20.44 0.19 10.00
C TYR A 207 -19.63 1.40 9.49
N GLN A 208 -18.37 1.52 9.88
CA GLN A 208 -17.46 2.59 9.37
C GLN A 208 -17.01 2.25 7.95
N ILE A 209 -16.70 0.97 7.70
CA ILE A 209 -16.39 0.46 6.36
C ILE A 209 -17.60 0.61 5.45
N ASP A 210 -18.80 0.23 5.91
CA ASP A 210 -20.07 0.47 5.21
C ASP A 210 -20.19 1.93 4.80
N ARG A 211 -20.06 2.85 5.74
CA ARG A 211 -20.16 4.30 5.49
C ARG A 211 -19.18 4.78 4.42
N MET A 212 -17.91 4.33 4.47
CA MET A 212 -16.90 4.72 3.49
C MET A 212 -17.22 4.13 2.10
N LEU A 213 -17.55 2.85 2.03
CA LEU A 213 -17.93 2.21 0.75
C LEU A 213 -19.21 2.82 0.18
N THR A 214 -20.21 3.08 1.01
CA THR A 214 -21.45 3.75 0.60
C THR A 214 -21.18 5.17 0.10
N HIS A 215 -20.35 5.95 0.78
CA HIS A 215 -19.94 7.28 0.33
C HIS A 215 -19.26 7.22 -1.04
N LEU A 216 -18.29 6.35 -1.24
CA LEU A 216 -17.61 6.15 -2.52
C LEU A 216 -18.58 5.69 -3.62
N LYS A 217 -19.54 4.82 -3.30
CA LYS A 217 -20.61 4.37 -4.20
C LYS A 217 -21.49 5.54 -4.65
N LEU A 218 -21.96 6.36 -3.72
CA LEU A 218 -22.80 7.54 -4.01
C LEU A 218 -22.09 8.56 -4.88
N LEU A 219 -20.77 8.71 -4.73
CA LEU A 219 -19.92 9.55 -5.59
C LEU A 219 -19.63 8.92 -6.96
N GLY A 220 -20.13 7.73 -7.25
CA GLY A 220 -19.88 7.03 -8.51
C GLY A 220 -18.45 6.52 -8.69
N LYS A 221 -17.65 6.43 -7.61
CA LYS A 221 -16.24 6.07 -7.68
C LYS A 221 -15.98 4.65 -8.15
N PHE A 222 -16.97 3.78 -8.06
CA PHE A 222 -16.86 2.39 -8.52
C PHE A 222 -17.25 2.19 -9.98
N HIS A 223 -17.68 3.26 -10.68
CA HIS A 223 -17.93 3.16 -12.10
C HIS A 223 -16.63 2.87 -12.88
N GLY A 224 -16.64 1.78 -13.64
CA GLY A 224 -15.50 1.35 -14.44
C GLY A 224 -14.45 0.53 -13.68
N VAL A 225 -14.61 0.31 -12.36
CA VAL A 225 -13.83 -0.68 -11.62
C VAL A 225 -14.09 -2.08 -12.20
N ARG A 226 -13.04 -2.88 -12.34
CA ARG A 226 -13.09 -4.21 -12.94
C ARG A 226 -13.27 -5.33 -11.93
N ALA A 227 -12.65 -5.22 -10.77
CA ALA A 227 -12.79 -6.14 -9.63
C ALA A 227 -12.45 -5.44 -8.32
N PHE A 228 -12.92 -6.01 -7.21
CA PHE A 228 -12.56 -5.58 -5.86
C PHE A 228 -11.76 -6.68 -5.16
N ILE A 229 -10.66 -6.30 -4.54
CA ILE A 229 -9.81 -7.19 -3.75
C ILE A 229 -9.69 -6.56 -2.36
N PHE A 230 -10.16 -7.27 -1.34
CA PHE A 230 -10.01 -6.82 0.04
C PHE A 230 -8.84 -7.54 0.69
N GLY A 231 -8.08 -6.80 1.51
CA GLY A 231 -7.07 -7.36 2.40
C GLY A 231 -7.70 -8.18 3.53
N GLU A 232 -6.88 -8.56 4.50
CA GLU A 232 -7.37 -9.30 5.69
C GLU A 232 -8.33 -8.47 6.55
N MET A 233 -8.39 -7.15 6.34
CA MET A 233 -9.22 -6.23 7.14
C MET A 233 -9.03 -6.48 8.63
N LYS A 234 -7.76 -6.42 9.05
CA LYS A 234 -7.33 -6.84 10.39
C LYS A 234 -8.07 -6.10 11.50
N ASP A 235 -8.64 -6.86 12.44
CA ASP A 235 -9.41 -6.34 13.57
C ASP A 235 -10.61 -5.44 13.16
N CYS A 236 -11.08 -5.55 11.91
CA CYS A 236 -12.26 -4.85 11.41
C CYS A 236 -13.53 -5.64 11.72
N ILE A 237 -13.73 -5.98 12.98
CA ILE A 237 -14.80 -6.80 13.49
C ILE A 237 -15.67 -6.04 14.49
N GLN A 238 -16.90 -6.50 14.67
CA GLN A 238 -17.71 -6.10 15.82
C GLN A 238 -17.25 -6.86 17.08
N VAL A 239 -17.19 -6.14 18.19
CA VAL A 239 -16.85 -6.72 19.50
C VAL A 239 -17.99 -7.63 20.00
N GLU A 240 -19.23 -7.31 19.63
CA GLU A 240 -20.43 -8.08 19.96
C GLU A 240 -20.87 -8.88 18.73
N ASN A 241 -21.28 -10.13 18.94
CA ASN A 241 -21.87 -10.95 17.88
C ASN A 241 -23.25 -10.40 17.48
N GLN A 242 -23.29 -9.57 16.44
CA GLN A 242 -24.52 -8.93 15.93
C GLN A 242 -25.18 -9.75 14.81
N GLY A 243 -24.72 -10.96 14.55
CA GLY A 243 -25.34 -11.86 13.59
C GLY A 243 -25.04 -11.56 12.11
N TYR A 244 -23.99 -10.76 11.82
CA TYR A 244 -23.51 -10.51 10.47
C TYR A 244 -21.98 -10.45 10.42
N THR A 245 -21.41 -10.62 9.21
CA THR A 245 -19.97 -10.57 8.91
C THR A 245 -19.63 -9.32 8.11
N LEU A 246 -18.35 -8.94 8.10
CA LEU A 246 -17.89 -7.86 7.24
C LEU A 246 -18.05 -8.20 5.74
N GLN A 247 -17.90 -9.49 5.38
CA GLN A 247 -18.09 -9.96 4.02
C GLN A 247 -19.53 -9.72 3.55
N GLU A 248 -20.52 -9.97 4.40
CA GLU A 248 -21.94 -9.67 4.09
C GLU A 248 -22.16 -8.18 3.88
N VAL A 249 -21.57 -7.30 4.70
CA VAL A 249 -21.62 -5.85 4.53
C VAL A 249 -21.02 -5.44 3.17
N ILE A 250 -19.86 -5.99 2.81
CA ILE A 250 -19.20 -5.72 1.53
C ILE A 250 -20.09 -6.16 0.35
N LEU A 251 -20.67 -7.34 0.43
CA LEU A 251 -21.57 -7.86 -0.62
C LEU A 251 -22.84 -7.04 -0.77
N ASP A 252 -23.43 -6.56 0.31
CA ASP A 252 -24.64 -5.71 0.27
C ASP A 252 -24.36 -4.40 -0.50
N ILE A 253 -23.19 -3.81 -0.32
CA ILE A 253 -22.84 -2.55 -0.96
C ILE A 253 -22.35 -2.74 -2.40
N LEU A 254 -21.48 -3.73 -2.65
CA LEU A 254 -20.74 -3.90 -3.89
C LEU A 254 -21.29 -5.00 -4.82
N GLY A 255 -22.08 -5.95 -4.32
CA GLY A 255 -22.56 -7.10 -5.10
C GLY A 255 -23.35 -6.71 -6.36
N ASN A 256 -24.11 -5.63 -6.30
CA ASN A 256 -24.91 -5.12 -7.42
C ASN A 256 -24.05 -4.54 -8.59
N PHE A 257 -22.76 -4.37 -8.43
CA PHE A 257 -21.88 -4.02 -9.55
C PHE A 257 -21.57 -5.21 -10.45
N HIS A 258 -21.89 -6.44 -10.03
CA HIS A 258 -21.65 -7.69 -10.76
C HIS A 258 -20.18 -7.84 -11.21
N LYS A 259 -19.25 -7.46 -10.32
CA LYS A 259 -17.80 -7.58 -10.52
C LYS A 259 -17.23 -8.62 -9.58
N PRO A 260 -16.11 -9.27 -9.93
CA PRO A 260 -15.41 -10.16 -8.99
C PRO A 260 -15.07 -9.45 -7.69
N ILE A 261 -15.30 -10.14 -6.56
CA ILE A 261 -14.97 -9.64 -5.21
C ILE A 261 -14.22 -10.74 -4.46
N TYR A 262 -13.00 -10.43 -4.01
CA TYR A 262 -12.13 -11.31 -3.25
C TYR A 262 -11.81 -10.70 -1.90
N PHE A 263 -11.62 -11.54 -0.88
CA PHE A 263 -11.39 -11.11 0.51
C PHE A 263 -10.27 -11.90 1.16
N GLY A 264 -9.44 -11.22 1.98
CA GLY A 264 -8.38 -11.86 2.74
C GLY A 264 -7.02 -11.88 2.05
N PHE A 265 -6.77 -11.02 1.03
CA PHE A 265 -5.43 -10.94 0.43
C PHE A 265 -4.43 -10.40 1.47
N PRO A 266 -3.30 -11.11 1.75
CA PRO A 266 -2.42 -10.78 2.86
C PRO A 266 -1.45 -9.63 2.53
N SER A 267 -1.97 -8.40 2.34
CA SER A 267 -1.16 -7.19 2.13
C SER A 267 -1.69 -6.03 2.96
N GLY A 268 -0.81 -5.21 3.50
CA GLY A 268 -1.12 -4.08 4.37
C GLY A 268 -1.12 -4.45 5.85
N HIS A 269 -2.24 -4.32 6.54
CA HIS A 269 -2.37 -4.77 7.93
C HIS A 269 -2.79 -6.25 7.96
N VAL A 270 -1.88 -7.12 8.35
CA VAL A 270 -2.05 -8.58 8.26
C VAL A 270 -1.72 -9.28 9.58
N ASN A 271 -2.20 -10.52 9.73
CA ASN A 271 -1.88 -11.40 10.86
C ASN A 271 -0.62 -12.23 10.61
N GLY A 272 -0.41 -12.64 9.36
CA GLY A 272 0.69 -13.47 8.91
C GLY A 272 1.78 -12.70 8.14
N LEU A 273 2.25 -13.29 7.05
CA LEU A 273 3.23 -12.69 6.17
C LEU A 273 2.58 -11.59 5.30
N ASN A 274 3.19 -10.43 5.28
CA ASN A 274 2.73 -9.26 4.51
C ASN A 274 3.34 -9.29 3.11
N TRP A 275 2.49 -9.36 2.10
CA TRP A 275 2.85 -9.41 0.69
C TRP A 275 2.99 -8.02 0.09
N THR A 276 3.91 -7.86 -0.84
CA THR A 276 4.12 -6.61 -1.56
C THR A 276 3.30 -6.58 -2.85
N LEU A 277 2.49 -5.53 -3.04
CA LEU A 277 1.69 -5.27 -4.23
C LEU A 277 2.25 -4.07 -5.02
N PRO A 278 2.57 -4.24 -6.31
CA PRO A 278 2.94 -3.13 -7.17
C PRO A 278 1.68 -2.40 -7.66
N MET A 279 1.46 -1.18 -7.19
CA MET A 279 0.32 -0.36 -7.57
C MET A 279 0.59 0.42 -8.86
N GLY A 280 -0.37 0.41 -9.78
CA GLY A 280 -0.30 1.13 -11.05
C GLY A 280 0.08 0.27 -12.26
N VAL A 281 0.39 -1.01 -12.08
CA VAL A 281 0.70 -1.96 -13.17
C VAL A 281 -0.54 -2.71 -13.62
N ARG A 282 -0.51 -3.24 -14.84
CA ARG A 282 -1.56 -4.15 -15.36
C ARG A 282 -1.50 -5.48 -14.63
N ALA A 283 -2.64 -5.95 -14.21
CA ALA A 283 -2.79 -7.24 -13.53
C ALA A 283 -4.10 -7.93 -13.95
N ARG A 284 -4.16 -9.25 -13.74
CA ARG A 284 -5.35 -10.08 -13.91
C ARG A 284 -5.64 -10.79 -12.60
N VAL A 285 -6.90 -10.80 -12.20
CA VAL A 285 -7.36 -11.56 -11.03
C VAL A 285 -8.35 -12.64 -11.46
N SER A 286 -8.20 -13.84 -10.91
CA SER A 286 -9.12 -14.96 -11.09
C SER A 286 -9.16 -15.84 -9.84
N ALA A 287 -10.10 -16.79 -9.79
CA ALA A 287 -10.16 -17.83 -8.75
C ALA A 287 -10.50 -19.20 -9.36
N ARG A 288 -9.78 -19.61 -10.39
CA ARG A 288 -9.97 -20.88 -11.07
C ARG A 288 -8.62 -21.56 -11.34
N PRO A 289 -8.27 -22.67 -10.65
CA PRO A 289 -9.04 -23.39 -9.61
C PRO A 289 -8.96 -22.75 -8.22
N SER A 290 -8.01 -21.83 -7.98
CA SER A 290 -7.82 -21.08 -6.74
C SER A 290 -7.55 -19.63 -7.06
N PHE A 291 -7.56 -18.74 -6.04
CA PHE A 291 -7.23 -17.33 -6.22
C PHE A 291 -5.83 -17.15 -6.81
N SER A 292 -5.75 -16.27 -7.81
CA SER A 292 -4.51 -15.86 -8.46
C SER A 292 -4.61 -14.38 -8.84
N LEU A 293 -3.54 -13.63 -8.58
CA LEU A 293 -3.31 -12.28 -9.03
C LEU A 293 -2.04 -12.26 -9.90
N GLU A 294 -2.23 -12.30 -11.21
CA GLU A 294 -1.14 -12.22 -12.18
C GLU A 294 -0.75 -10.77 -12.43
N ILE A 295 0.51 -10.43 -12.21
CA ILE A 295 1.10 -9.14 -12.57
C ILE A 295 1.61 -9.28 -14.01
N LEU A 296 0.92 -8.63 -14.95
CA LEU A 296 1.10 -8.84 -16.39
C LEU A 296 2.29 -8.07 -16.99
N GLU A 297 2.86 -7.14 -16.25
CA GLU A 297 4.01 -6.33 -16.65
C GLU A 297 4.96 -6.11 -15.48
N SER A 298 6.21 -5.82 -15.77
CA SER A 298 7.17 -5.45 -14.73
C SER A 298 6.75 -4.18 -14.00
N ALA A 299 6.93 -4.12 -12.68
CA ALA A 299 6.75 -2.91 -11.88
C ALA A 299 7.98 -2.00 -11.86
N VAL A 300 9.13 -2.50 -12.28
CA VAL A 300 10.43 -1.82 -12.31
C VAL A 300 11.09 -1.96 -13.69
N GLN A 301 12.10 -1.14 -13.99
CA GLN A 301 12.85 -1.18 -15.24
C GLN A 301 14.34 -1.42 -15.01
#